data_1c8b3b121c3132800b9522d8d4be7266
#
_entry.id   1c8b3b121c3132800b9522d8d4be7266
#
_cell.length_a   1.000
_cell.length_b   1.000
_cell.length_c   1.000
_cell.angle_alpha   90.00
_cell.angle_beta   90.00
_cell.angle_gamma   90.00
#
_symmetry.space_group_name_H-M   'P 1'
#
loop_
_entity.id
_entity.type
_entity.pdbx_description
1 polymer ?
#
loop_
_entity_poly.entity_id
_entity_poly.type
_entity_poly.pdbx_seq_one_letter_code
_entity_poly.pdbx_strand_id
1 'polypeptide(L)'
;MRNKEPYDILFRAVLRDGTIKHLHTVGKPQIEESGAVVEYIGVTMDETERVRANAAMNEAQAELARVARLTTMGELAASIAHEINQPLAAVVASGNAALRWMAHVPPNLEETRDAIRAILNEGYRASEVTGRIRSLFKHREPDYVELDVNNAIRDVLELTVSALRSRDVVIQTQLSAALPPALGDRVQLQQVIMNLIMNGADAMSAVADRPRILHIGSQIDSAGNVLVSVRDSGTGIDEAIRDSIFKPLFTTKSTGMGMGLSICRSIVEAHGGKLWATPASPYGTDFRFTIPPAETTAARAG
;
A
#
# COMPACT_ATOMS: atom_id res chain seq x y z
N MET A 1 34.81 16.67 23.66
CA MET A 1 33.76 17.62 24.07
C MET A 1 34.37 19.03 23.98
N ARG A 2 34.18 19.71 22.84
CA ARG A 2 34.71 21.07 22.59
C ARG A 2 33.66 22.15 22.40
N ASN A 3 32.35 21.76 22.37
CA ASN A 3 31.28 22.73 22.17
C ASN A 3 30.52 22.95 23.48
N LYS A 4 30.25 24.22 23.79
CA LYS A 4 29.43 24.66 24.94
C LYS A 4 27.95 24.42 24.69
N GLU A 5 27.60 23.33 24.01
CA GLU A 5 26.22 23.00 23.54
C GLU A 5 25.64 21.85 24.38
N PRO A 6 24.33 21.85 24.60
CA PRO A 6 23.62 20.68 25.11
C PRO A 6 23.88 19.46 24.22
N TYR A 7 23.89 18.27 24.80
CA TYR A 7 23.95 17.03 24.05
C TYR A 7 22.72 16.17 24.30
N ASP A 8 22.33 15.48 23.25
CA ASP A 8 21.26 14.50 23.23
C ASP A 8 21.79 13.31 22.42
N ILE A 9 22.08 12.18 23.10
CA ILE A 9 22.80 11.07 22.49
C ILE A 9 22.12 9.75 22.85
N LEU A 10 21.75 9.00 21.81
CA LEU A 10 21.34 7.60 21.89
C LEU A 10 22.53 6.72 21.54
N PHE A 11 22.88 5.77 22.44
CA PHE A 11 23.98 4.84 22.19
C PHE A 11 23.74 3.46 22.80
N ARG A 12 24.49 2.47 22.32
CA ARG A 12 24.49 1.12 22.86
C ARG A 12 25.68 0.93 23.79
N ALA A 13 25.43 0.50 25.01
CA ALA A 13 26.44 0.10 25.98
C ALA A 13 26.45 -1.43 26.05
N VAL A 14 27.67 -2.02 25.95
CA VAL A 14 27.87 -3.45 26.17
C VAL A 14 28.41 -3.61 27.59
N LEU A 15 27.66 -4.30 28.45
CA LEU A 15 28.06 -4.59 29.82
C LEU A 15 29.11 -5.72 29.86
N ARG A 16 29.74 -5.90 31.01
CA ARG A 16 30.79 -6.92 31.20
C ARG A 16 30.32 -8.36 31.01
N ASP A 17 29.05 -8.61 31.21
CA ASP A 17 28.39 -9.90 30.97
C ASP A 17 27.92 -10.10 29.49
N GLY A 18 28.24 -9.14 28.61
CA GLY A 18 27.85 -9.16 27.21
C GLY A 18 26.43 -8.60 26.94
N THR A 19 25.70 -8.18 27.97
CA THR A 19 24.37 -7.59 27.81
C THR A 19 24.43 -6.23 27.09
N ILE A 20 23.61 -6.04 26.07
CA ILE A 20 23.49 -4.76 25.35
C ILE A 20 22.35 -3.94 25.96
N LYS A 21 22.68 -2.74 26.41
CA LYS A 21 21.73 -1.72 26.86
C LYS A 21 21.67 -0.58 25.86
N HIS A 22 20.45 -0.09 25.61
CA HIS A 22 20.19 1.12 24.85
C HIS A 22 20.02 2.28 25.82
N LEU A 23 20.98 3.22 25.81
CA LEU A 23 21.00 4.33 26.73
C LEU A 23 20.74 5.64 25.98
N HIS A 24 19.87 6.46 26.54
CA HIS A 24 19.59 7.82 26.07
C HIS A 24 20.12 8.80 27.11
N THR A 25 21.07 9.63 26.74
CA THR A 25 21.70 10.59 27.64
C THR A 25 21.49 12.00 27.11
N VAL A 26 20.83 12.81 27.92
CA VAL A 26 20.60 14.24 27.65
C VAL A 26 21.32 15.06 28.71
N GLY A 27 22.07 16.08 28.31
CA GLY A 27 22.79 16.93 29.24
C GLY A 27 23.09 18.31 28.70
N LYS A 28 23.33 19.24 29.63
CA LYS A 28 23.68 20.62 29.33
C LYS A 28 24.91 21.06 30.09
N PRO A 29 25.75 21.93 29.50
CA PRO A 29 26.90 22.51 30.19
C PRO A 29 26.42 23.52 31.23
N GLN A 30 27.09 23.54 32.38
CA GLN A 30 27.02 24.62 33.35
C GLN A 30 28.20 25.56 33.06
N ILE A 31 27.88 26.82 32.75
CA ILE A 31 28.86 27.83 32.29
C ILE A 31 29.01 28.88 33.39
N GLU A 32 30.26 29.17 33.76
CA GLU A 32 30.60 30.22 34.72
C GLU A 32 30.57 31.62 34.08
N GLU A 33 30.55 32.71 34.91
CA GLU A 33 30.59 34.08 34.39
C GLU A 33 31.77 34.41 33.50
N SER A 34 32.89 33.69 33.69
CA SER A 34 34.09 33.72 32.82
C SER A 34 33.87 33.13 31.41
N GLY A 35 32.73 32.48 31.17
CA GLY A 35 32.42 31.76 29.95
C GLY A 35 33.09 30.37 29.85
N ALA A 36 33.75 29.89 30.93
CA ALA A 36 34.30 28.53 30.99
C ALA A 36 33.19 27.51 31.36
N VAL A 37 33.25 26.31 30.76
CA VAL A 37 32.38 25.19 31.15
C VAL A 37 32.96 24.57 32.41
N VAL A 38 32.21 24.56 33.50
CA VAL A 38 32.61 23.97 34.78
C VAL A 38 32.30 22.48 34.80
N GLU A 39 31.07 22.12 34.41
CA GLU A 39 30.62 20.74 34.40
C GLU A 39 29.50 20.54 33.41
N TYR A 40 29.16 19.28 33.15
CA TYR A 40 27.95 18.89 32.40
C TYR A 40 26.97 18.18 33.34
N ILE A 41 25.77 18.68 33.43
CA ILE A 41 24.68 18.05 34.19
C ILE A 41 23.76 17.37 33.21
N GLY A 42 23.51 16.09 33.39
CA GLY A 42 22.63 15.32 32.48
C GLY A 42 21.97 14.13 33.18
N VAL A 43 21.05 13.53 32.46
CA VAL A 43 20.32 12.33 32.87
C VAL A 43 20.53 11.26 31.82
N THR A 44 20.82 10.03 32.27
CA THR A 44 20.86 8.84 31.40
C THR A 44 19.69 7.96 31.72
N MET A 45 18.90 7.63 30.70
CA MET A 45 17.75 6.72 30.75
C MET A 45 18.09 5.40 30.07
N ASP A 46 17.70 4.29 30.70
CA ASP A 46 17.77 2.97 30.09
C ASP A 46 16.50 2.75 29.26
N GLU A 47 16.62 2.77 27.95
CA GLU A 47 15.54 2.57 27.01
C GLU A 47 15.48 1.15 26.40
N THR A 48 16.23 0.22 26.98
CA THR A 48 16.39 -1.13 26.43
C THR A 48 15.05 -1.85 26.31
N GLU A 49 14.20 -1.78 27.33
CA GLU A 49 12.87 -2.40 27.28
C GLU A 49 11.96 -1.75 26.23
N ARG A 50 12.01 -0.42 26.11
CA ARG A 50 11.25 0.33 25.09
C ARG A 50 11.67 -0.05 23.67
N VAL A 51 12.97 -0.14 23.42
CA VAL A 51 13.51 -0.53 22.11
C VAL A 51 13.13 -1.98 21.78
N ARG A 52 13.23 -2.91 22.74
CA ARG A 52 12.82 -4.31 22.55
C ARG A 52 11.33 -4.45 22.31
N ALA A 53 10.51 -3.74 23.08
CA ALA A 53 9.06 -3.76 22.90
C ALA A 53 8.64 -3.22 21.51
N ASN A 54 9.26 -2.13 21.06
CA ASN A 54 9.03 -1.58 19.73
C ASN A 54 9.47 -2.54 18.63
N ALA A 55 10.63 -3.19 18.78
CA ALA A 55 11.10 -4.18 17.80
C ALA A 55 10.14 -5.38 17.71
N ALA A 56 9.70 -5.93 18.85
CA ALA A 56 8.73 -7.03 18.88
C ALA A 56 7.36 -6.62 18.30
N MET A 57 6.93 -5.39 18.55
CA MET A 57 5.69 -4.84 17.97
C MET A 57 5.79 -4.71 16.45
N ASN A 58 6.91 -4.20 15.94
CA ASN A 58 7.15 -4.08 14.50
C ASN A 58 7.18 -5.46 13.81
N GLU A 59 7.81 -6.46 14.44
CA GLU A 59 7.82 -7.83 13.94
C GLU A 59 6.41 -8.43 13.89
N ALA A 60 5.63 -8.27 14.96
CA ALA A 60 4.23 -8.72 14.99
C ALA A 60 3.37 -8.02 13.94
N GLN A 61 3.56 -6.71 13.73
CA GLN A 61 2.85 -5.97 12.68
C GLN A 61 3.23 -6.46 11.27
N ALA A 62 4.50 -6.76 11.02
CA ALA A 62 4.96 -7.30 9.75
C ALA A 62 4.33 -8.67 9.47
N GLU A 63 4.22 -9.54 10.48
CA GLU A 63 3.56 -10.84 10.33
C GLU A 63 2.05 -10.71 10.09
N LEU A 64 1.37 -9.80 10.80
CA LEU A 64 -0.04 -9.50 10.55
C LEU A 64 -0.26 -8.97 9.13
N ALA A 65 0.62 -8.10 8.64
CA ALA A 65 0.58 -7.62 7.27
C ALA A 65 0.77 -8.75 6.24
N ARG A 66 1.62 -9.73 6.55
CA ARG A 66 1.81 -10.93 5.74
C ARG A 66 0.53 -11.77 5.66
N VAL A 67 -0.08 -12.05 6.79
CA VAL A 67 -1.33 -12.84 6.86
C VAL A 67 -2.47 -12.14 6.11
N ALA A 68 -2.62 -10.82 6.27
CA ALA A 68 -3.65 -10.07 5.55
C ALA A 68 -3.45 -10.10 4.03
N ARG A 69 -2.20 -10.03 3.55
CA ARG A 69 -1.89 -10.19 2.12
C ARG A 69 -2.33 -11.56 1.58
N LEU A 70 -2.04 -12.63 2.33
CA LEU A 70 -2.47 -13.98 1.96
C LEU A 70 -3.99 -14.12 1.91
N THR A 71 -4.71 -13.48 2.83
CA THR A 71 -6.18 -13.46 2.84
C THR A 71 -6.73 -12.74 1.61
N THR A 72 -6.22 -11.53 1.31
CA THR A 72 -6.61 -10.79 0.10
C THR A 72 -6.29 -11.58 -1.17
N MET A 73 -5.17 -12.32 -1.20
CA MET A 73 -4.85 -13.23 -2.30
C MET A 73 -5.89 -14.36 -2.44
N GLY A 74 -6.35 -14.94 -1.31
CA GLY A 74 -7.41 -15.95 -1.32
C GLY A 74 -8.71 -15.42 -1.91
N GLU A 75 -9.12 -14.20 -1.56
CA GLU A 75 -10.31 -13.53 -2.09
C GLU A 75 -10.19 -13.22 -3.59
N LEU A 76 -8.99 -12.92 -4.07
CA LEU A 76 -8.72 -12.60 -5.47
C LEU A 76 -8.30 -13.81 -6.32
N ALA A 77 -8.12 -14.99 -5.71
CA ALA A 77 -7.56 -16.16 -6.43
C ALA A 77 -8.32 -16.51 -7.71
N ALA A 78 -9.66 -16.45 -7.69
CA ALA A 78 -10.48 -16.69 -8.88
C ALA A 78 -10.28 -15.62 -9.96
N SER A 79 -10.16 -14.35 -9.58
CA SER A 79 -9.90 -13.23 -10.50
C SER A 79 -8.51 -13.31 -11.10
N ILE A 80 -7.50 -13.60 -10.30
CA ILE A 80 -6.13 -13.81 -10.72
C ILE A 80 -6.03 -14.97 -11.73
N ALA A 81 -6.67 -16.12 -11.40
CA ALA A 81 -6.71 -17.25 -12.32
C ALA A 81 -7.38 -16.89 -13.64
N HIS A 82 -8.46 -16.11 -13.59
CA HIS A 82 -9.15 -15.64 -14.79
C HIS A 82 -8.27 -14.72 -15.64
N GLU A 83 -7.56 -13.76 -15.03
CA GLU A 83 -6.67 -12.82 -15.73
C GLU A 83 -5.43 -13.50 -16.35
N ILE A 84 -4.92 -14.57 -15.72
CA ILE A 84 -3.84 -15.38 -16.30
C ILE A 84 -4.36 -16.25 -17.45
N ASN A 85 -5.54 -16.84 -17.28
CA ASN A 85 -6.12 -17.74 -18.28
C ASN A 85 -6.57 -17.02 -19.56
N GLN A 86 -6.95 -15.75 -19.50
CA GLN A 86 -7.35 -14.95 -20.67
C GLN A 86 -6.25 -14.86 -21.72
N PRO A 87 -5.04 -14.33 -21.45
CA PRO A 87 -3.97 -14.28 -22.45
C PRO A 87 -3.50 -15.66 -22.88
N LEU A 88 -3.51 -16.67 -21.99
CA LEU A 88 -3.16 -18.05 -22.36
C LEU A 88 -4.17 -18.64 -23.35
N ALA A 89 -5.47 -18.41 -23.15
CA ALA A 89 -6.50 -18.85 -24.11
C ALA A 89 -6.34 -18.14 -25.46
N ALA A 90 -6.00 -16.85 -25.47
CA ALA A 90 -5.72 -16.09 -26.69
C ALA A 90 -4.48 -16.61 -27.42
N VAL A 91 -3.39 -16.99 -26.69
CA VAL A 91 -2.22 -17.65 -27.26
C VAL A 91 -2.61 -18.95 -27.96
N VAL A 92 -3.40 -19.81 -27.31
CA VAL A 92 -3.86 -21.08 -27.88
C VAL A 92 -4.75 -20.86 -29.10
N ALA A 93 -5.68 -19.90 -29.04
CA ALA A 93 -6.58 -19.56 -30.16
C ALA A 93 -5.79 -19.05 -31.38
N SER A 94 -4.83 -18.14 -31.17
CA SER A 94 -3.97 -17.59 -32.21
C SER A 94 -3.03 -18.67 -32.80
N GLY A 95 -2.53 -19.58 -31.96
CA GLY A 95 -1.74 -20.74 -32.43
C GLY A 95 -2.54 -21.65 -33.36
N ASN A 96 -3.77 -21.96 -32.97
CA ASN A 96 -4.67 -22.76 -33.83
C ASN A 96 -5.04 -22.02 -35.13
N ALA A 97 -5.20 -20.68 -35.08
CA ALA A 97 -5.42 -19.87 -36.27
C ALA A 97 -4.19 -19.92 -37.21
N ALA A 98 -2.99 -19.72 -36.68
CA ALA A 98 -1.75 -19.82 -37.47
C ALA A 98 -1.62 -21.17 -38.17
N LEU A 99 -1.88 -22.28 -37.46
CA LEU A 99 -1.84 -23.62 -38.04
C LEU A 99 -2.87 -23.81 -39.18
N ARG A 100 -4.08 -23.26 -39.02
CA ARG A 100 -5.11 -23.29 -40.07
C ARG A 100 -4.71 -22.50 -41.31
N TRP A 101 -4.18 -21.28 -41.14
CA TRP A 101 -3.71 -20.45 -42.25
C TRP A 101 -2.53 -21.06 -43.00
N MET A 102 -1.63 -21.74 -42.29
CA MET A 102 -0.54 -22.51 -42.90
C MET A 102 -1.01 -23.73 -43.69
N ALA A 103 -2.13 -24.33 -43.30
CA ALA A 103 -2.70 -25.51 -44.00
C ALA A 103 -3.47 -25.17 -45.28
N HIS A 104 -3.71 -23.87 -45.59
CA HIS A 104 -4.32 -23.47 -46.87
C HIS A 104 -3.40 -23.76 -48.06
N VAL A 105 -4.01 -23.93 -49.21
CA VAL A 105 -3.27 -24.16 -50.48
C VAL A 105 -3.67 -23.06 -51.48
N PRO A 106 -2.79 -22.07 -51.77
CA PRO A 106 -1.47 -21.84 -51.16
C PRO A 106 -1.60 -21.35 -49.71
N PRO A 107 -0.54 -21.53 -48.86
CA PRO A 107 -0.54 -21.05 -47.47
C PRO A 107 -0.71 -19.52 -47.38
N ASN A 108 -1.56 -19.05 -46.44
CA ASN A 108 -1.71 -17.62 -46.19
C ASN A 108 -0.67 -17.17 -45.17
N LEU A 109 0.49 -16.72 -45.67
CA LEU A 109 1.63 -16.30 -44.83
C LEU A 109 1.40 -15.00 -44.09
N GLU A 110 0.57 -14.10 -44.60
CA GLU A 110 0.24 -12.80 -43.96
C GLU A 110 -0.57 -13.03 -42.69
N GLU A 111 -1.68 -13.73 -42.79
CA GLU A 111 -2.52 -14.09 -41.64
C GLU A 111 -1.78 -14.98 -40.63
N THR A 112 -0.91 -15.88 -41.11
CA THR A 112 -0.06 -16.70 -40.24
C THR A 112 0.88 -15.80 -39.40
N ARG A 113 1.50 -14.80 -40.03
CA ARG A 113 2.42 -13.89 -39.35
C ARG A 113 1.67 -13.05 -38.30
N ASP A 114 0.47 -12.58 -38.61
CA ASP A 114 -0.33 -11.78 -37.68
C ASP A 114 -0.81 -12.62 -36.49
N ALA A 115 -1.20 -13.86 -36.71
CA ALA A 115 -1.52 -14.81 -35.64
C ALA A 115 -0.29 -15.06 -34.72
N ILE A 116 0.92 -15.21 -35.29
CA ILE A 116 2.15 -15.34 -34.48
C ILE A 116 2.47 -14.07 -33.70
N ARG A 117 2.27 -12.90 -34.29
CA ARG A 117 2.42 -11.61 -33.53
C ARG A 117 1.45 -11.52 -32.37
N ALA A 118 0.20 -11.94 -32.56
CA ALA A 118 -0.77 -12.01 -31.48
C ALA A 118 -0.33 -12.94 -30.34
N ILE A 119 0.26 -14.11 -30.65
CA ILE A 119 0.84 -15.02 -29.65
C ILE A 119 1.92 -14.33 -28.82
N LEU A 120 2.85 -13.63 -29.48
CA LEU A 120 3.93 -12.92 -28.78
C LEU A 120 3.40 -11.83 -27.86
N ASN A 121 2.45 -11.01 -28.33
CA ASN A 121 1.84 -9.93 -27.55
C ASN A 121 1.11 -10.47 -26.31
N GLU A 122 0.31 -11.53 -26.46
CA GLU A 122 -0.41 -12.13 -25.34
C GLU A 122 0.53 -12.88 -24.37
N GLY A 123 1.63 -13.43 -24.87
CA GLY A 123 2.71 -13.99 -24.04
C GLY A 123 3.39 -12.94 -23.16
N TYR A 124 3.70 -11.76 -23.70
CA TYR A 124 4.21 -10.63 -22.93
C TYR A 124 3.21 -10.15 -21.89
N ARG A 125 1.93 -10.04 -22.26
CA ARG A 125 0.85 -9.64 -21.33
C ARG A 125 0.69 -10.62 -20.18
N ALA A 126 0.73 -11.93 -20.42
CA ALA A 126 0.69 -12.94 -19.36
C ALA A 126 1.88 -12.82 -18.40
N SER A 127 3.07 -12.52 -18.93
CA SER A 127 4.29 -12.29 -18.13
C SER A 127 4.18 -11.05 -17.25
N GLU A 128 3.59 -9.96 -17.77
CA GLU A 128 3.34 -8.73 -17.00
C GLU A 128 2.35 -8.98 -15.85
N VAL A 129 1.23 -9.65 -16.10
CA VAL A 129 0.23 -9.99 -15.08
C VAL A 129 0.88 -10.81 -13.96
N THR A 130 1.62 -11.86 -14.31
CA THR A 130 2.33 -12.68 -13.30
C THR A 130 3.40 -11.91 -12.55
N GLY A 131 4.11 -10.99 -13.21
CA GLY A 131 5.07 -10.09 -12.58
C GLY A 131 4.43 -9.16 -11.53
N ARG A 132 3.30 -8.54 -11.88
CA ARG A 132 2.51 -7.67 -10.97
C ARG A 132 1.99 -8.45 -9.76
N ILE A 133 1.43 -9.63 -9.96
CA ILE A 133 0.96 -10.50 -8.87
C ILE A 133 2.12 -10.85 -7.94
N ARG A 134 3.25 -11.29 -8.49
CA ARG A 134 4.43 -11.66 -7.69
C ARG A 134 4.95 -10.47 -6.86
N SER A 135 4.95 -9.25 -7.41
CA SER A 135 5.42 -8.06 -6.69
C SER A 135 4.55 -7.72 -5.49
N LEU A 136 3.23 -7.90 -5.58
CA LEU A 136 2.29 -7.65 -4.49
C LEU A 136 2.48 -8.58 -3.28
N PHE A 137 3.04 -9.80 -3.50
CA PHE A 137 3.12 -10.84 -2.48
C PHE A 137 4.55 -11.18 -2.03
N LYS A 138 5.56 -10.60 -2.68
CA LYS A 138 6.95 -10.83 -2.29
C LYS A 138 7.24 -10.16 -0.94
N HIS A 139 7.72 -10.96 0.01
CA HIS A 139 8.26 -10.42 1.27
C HIS A 139 9.57 -9.68 0.96
N ARG A 140 9.60 -8.38 1.20
CA ARG A 140 10.77 -7.52 1.03
C ARG A 140 10.77 -6.49 2.14
N GLU A 141 11.94 -6.10 2.61
CA GLU A 141 12.08 -4.88 3.41
C GLU A 141 11.51 -3.69 2.61
N PRO A 142 10.83 -2.73 3.26
CA PRO A 142 10.25 -1.57 2.57
C PRO A 142 11.32 -0.86 1.74
N ASP A 143 11.06 -0.69 0.46
CA ASP A 143 11.94 -0.02 -0.49
C ASP A 143 11.36 1.36 -0.83
N TYR A 144 11.79 2.37 -0.06
CA TYR A 144 11.30 3.73 -0.23
C TYR A 144 11.99 4.39 -1.42
N VAL A 145 11.25 4.52 -2.52
CA VAL A 145 11.67 5.18 -3.76
C VAL A 145 10.68 6.26 -4.16
N GLU A 146 11.13 7.19 -4.99
CA GLU A 146 10.21 8.10 -5.65
C GLU A 146 9.26 7.34 -6.57
N LEU A 147 7.95 7.55 -6.40
CA LEU A 147 6.93 6.84 -7.16
C LEU A 147 5.79 7.77 -7.60
N ASP A 148 5.21 7.45 -8.74
CA ASP A 148 3.95 8.01 -9.22
C ASP A 148 2.78 7.21 -8.61
N VAL A 149 2.02 7.87 -7.73
CA VAL A 149 0.86 7.28 -7.04
C VAL A 149 -0.24 6.89 -8.04
N ASN A 150 -0.42 7.64 -9.13
CA ASN A 150 -1.40 7.30 -10.17
C ASN A 150 -1.06 5.99 -10.89
N ASN A 151 0.23 5.70 -11.08
CA ASN A 151 0.66 4.42 -11.65
C ASN A 151 0.36 3.26 -10.70
N ALA A 152 0.57 3.45 -9.39
CA ALA A 152 0.19 2.44 -8.39
C ALA A 152 -1.34 2.18 -8.38
N ILE A 153 -2.16 3.23 -8.52
CA ILE A 153 -3.62 3.11 -8.64
C ILE A 153 -4.00 2.32 -9.90
N ARG A 154 -3.43 2.64 -11.06
CA ARG A 154 -3.75 1.97 -12.33
C ARG A 154 -3.42 0.49 -12.28
N ASP A 155 -2.25 0.12 -11.75
CA ASP A 155 -1.88 -1.30 -11.59
C ASP A 155 -2.90 -2.09 -10.76
N VAL A 156 -3.34 -1.51 -9.62
CA VAL A 156 -4.32 -2.17 -8.76
C VAL A 156 -5.68 -2.28 -9.47
N LEU A 157 -6.10 -1.24 -10.21
CA LEU A 157 -7.35 -1.28 -10.97
C LEU A 157 -7.33 -2.37 -12.04
N GLU A 158 -6.23 -2.54 -12.76
CA GLU A 158 -6.08 -3.61 -13.74
C GLU A 158 -6.24 -4.99 -13.10
N LEU A 159 -5.68 -5.21 -11.91
CA LEU A 159 -5.79 -6.48 -11.18
C LEU A 159 -7.20 -6.74 -10.60
N THR A 160 -7.94 -5.68 -10.28
CA THR A 160 -9.22 -5.82 -9.56
C THR A 160 -10.44 -5.72 -10.49
N VAL A 161 -10.28 -5.23 -11.74
CA VAL A 161 -11.38 -4.97 -12.65
C VAL A 161 -12.29 -6.18 -12.89
N SER A 162 -11.72 -7.38 -13.02
CA SER A 162 -12.49 -8.61 -13.23
C SER A 162 -13.32 -8.97 -11.99
N ALA A 163 -12.73 -8.89 -10.79
CA ALA A 163 -13.43 -9.13 -9.53
C ALA A 163 -14.54 -8.10 -9.25
N LEU A 164 -14.34 -6.84 -9.64
CA LEU A 164 -15.34 -5.78 -9.49
C LEU A 164 -16.48 -5.95 -10.48
N ARG A 165 -16.20 -6.32 -11.72
CA ARG A 165 -17.23 -6.62 -12.75
C ARG A 165 -18.12 -7.80 -12.35
N SER A 166 -17.55 -8.87 -11.78
CA SER A 166 -18.33 -10.03 -11.32
C SER A 166 -19.27 -9.69 -10.15
N ARG A 167 -19.05 -8.55 -9.49
CA ARG A 167 -19.90 -8.01 -8.41
C ARG A 167 -20.81 -6.85 -8.87
N ASP A 168 -20.92 -6.59 -10.17
CA ASP A 168 -21.66 -5.49 -10.78
C ASP A 168 -21.24 -4.10 -10.27
N VAL A 169 -19.95 -3.91 -9.97
CA VAL A 169 -19.40 -2.63 -9.51
C VAL A 169 -18.86 -1.84 -10.69
N VAL A 170 -19.37 -0.61 -10.86
CA VAL A 170 -18.91 0.36 -11.86
C VAL A 170 -17.77 1.18 -11.25
N ILE A 171 -16.62 1.21 -11.93
CA ILE A 171 -15.47 1.99 -11.52
C ILE A 171 -15.48 3.35 -12.21
N GLN A 172 -15.30 4.42 -11.45
CA GLN A 172 -15.11 5.78 -11.96
C GLN A 172 -13.80 6.34 -11.40
N THR A 173 -12.95 6.89 -12.27
CA THR A 173 -11.64 7.42 -11.87
C THR A 173 -11.53 8.91 -12.16
N GLN A 174 -10.98 9.66 -11.20
CA GLN A 174 -10.63 11.08 -11.34
C GLN A 174 -9.22 11.30 -10.79
N LEU A 175 -8.22 11.05 -11.64
CA LEU A 175 -6.81 11.13 -11.27
C LEU A 175 -6.23 12.46 -11.77
N SER A 176 -5.67 13.25 -10.85
CA SER A 176 -4.97 14.51 -11.20
C SER A 176 -3.74 14.21 -12.02
N ALA A 177 -3.57 14.92 -13.15
CA ALA A 177 -2.39 14.77 -14.02
C ALA A 177 -1.10 15.39 -13.44
N ALA A 178 -1.23 16.29 -12.45
CA ALA A 178 -0.12 17.07 -11.90
C ALA A 178 0.17 16.72 -10.43
N LEU A 179 0.30 15.42 -10.11
CA LEU A 179 0.73 15.01 -8.79
C LEU A 179 2.26 15.07 -8.69
N PRO A 180 2.80 15.56 -7.56
CA PRO A 180 4.23 15.40 -7.28
C PRO A 180 4.54 13.92 -7.02
N PRO A 181 5.77 13.45 -7.29
CA PRO A 181 6.20 12.12 -6.88
C PRO A 181 6.15 12.02 -5.36
N ALA A 182 5.76 10.86 -4.83
CA ALA A 182 5.79 10.54 -3.41
C ALA A 182 6.97 9.63 -3.09
N LEU A 183 7.55 9.76 -1.88
CA LEU A 183 8.55 8.80 -1.41
C LEU A 183 7.84 7.64 -0.71
N GLY A 184 8.01 6.42 -1.21
CA GLY A 184 7.32 5.28 -0.61
C GLY A 184 7.63 3.94 -1.25
N ASP A 185 7.12 2.88 -0.61
CA ASP A 185 7.14 1.53 -1.15
C ASP A 185 5.89 1.30 -2.00
N ARG A 186 6.11 1.08 -3.31
CA ARG A 186 5.04 0.87 -4.29
C ARG A 186 4.13 -0.29 -3.92
N VAL A 187 4.69 -1.40 -3.44
CA VAL A 187 3.93 -2.61 -3.10
C VAL A 187 3.03 -2.37 -1.89
N GLN A 188 3.54 -1.66 -0.87
CA GLN A 188 2.75 -1.32 0.30
C GLN A 188 1.60 -0.36 -0.05
N LEU A 189 1.84 0.64 -0.89
CA LEU A 189 0.77 1.55 -1.34
C LEU A 189 -0.26 0.84 -2.22
N GLN A 190 0.17 -0.06 -3.10
CA GLN A 190 -0.76 -0.91 -3.86
C GLN A 190 -1.62 -1.79 -2.93
N GLN A 191 -1.04 -2.32 -1.85
CA GLN A 191 -1.79 -3.06 -0.83
C GLN A 191 -2.85 -2.21 -0.15
N VAL A 192 -2.53 -0.96 0.23
CA VAL A 192 -3.52 -0.02 0.80
C VAL A 192 -4.68 0.19 -0.18
N ILE A 193 -4.36 0.55 -1.43
CA ILE A 193 -5.36 0.84 -2.47
C ILE A 193 -6.25 -0.39 -2.71
N MET A 194 -5.66 -1.57 -2.85
CA MET A 194 -6.37 -2.83 -3.05
C MET A 194 -7.33 -3.13 -1.90
N ASN A 195 -6.86 -3.02 -0.64
CA ASN A 195 -7.70 -3.26 0.53
C ASN A 195 -8.89 -2.30 0.60
N LEU A 196 -8.69 -1.02 0.27
CA LEU A 196 -9.76 -0.03 0.26
C LEU A 196 -10.78 -0.32 -0.85
N ILE A 197 -10.34 -0.69 -2.06
CA ILE A 197 -11.18 -1.10 -3.18
C ILE A 197 -12.04 -2.32 -2.82
N MET A 198 -11.41 -3.36 -2.28
CA MET A 198 -12.14 -4.59 -1.89
C MET A 198 -13.11 -4.34 -0.75
N ASN A 199 -12.76 -3.51 0.24
CA ASN A 199 -13.67 -3.12 1.31
C ASN A 199 -14.89 -2.34 0.76
N GLY A 200 -14.70 -1.45 -0.21
CA GLY A 200 -15.79 -0.77 -0.90
C GLY A 200 -16.69 -1.72 -1.68
N ALA A 201 -16.11 -2.68 -2.41
CA ALA A 201 -16.86 -3.71 -3.13
C ALA A 201 -17.71 -4.57 -2.19
N ASP A 202 -17.16 -4.96 -1.03
CA ASP A 202 -17.87 -5.72 -0.02
C ASP A 202 -19.01 -4.91 0.62
N ALA A 203 -18.79 -3.63 0.92
CA ALA A 203 -19.82 -2.74 1.45
C ALA A 203 -21.00 -2.54 0.50
N MET A 204 -20.78 -2.75 -0.80
CA MET A 204 -21.80 -2.68 -1.85
C MET A 204 -22.48 -4.03 -2.12
N SER A 205 -21.99 -5.15 -1.60
CA SER A 205 -22.52 -6.49 -1.93
C SER A 205 -24.01 -6.67 -1.61
N ALA A 206 -24.49 -6.07 -0.52
CA ALA A 206 -25.90 -6.11 -0.10
C ALA A 206 -26.76 -5.00 -0.73
N VAL A 207 -26.19 -4.08 -1.51
CA VAL A 207 -26.91 -2.98 -2.15
C VAL A 207 -27.61 -3.50 -3.41
N ALA A 208 -28.95 -3.40 -3.45
CA ALA A 208 -29.78 -3.81 -4.58
C ALA A 208 -30.68 -2.70 -5.12
N ASP A 209 -30.82 -1.60 -4.37
CA ASP A 209 -31.74 -0.49 -4.63
C ASP A 209 -31.12 0.66 -5.44
N ARG A 210 -29.80 0.59 -5.72
CA ARG A 210 -29.05 1.62 -6.43
C ARG A 210 -27.81 1.06 -7.13
N PRO A 211 -27.24 1.80 -8.10
CA PRO A 211 -25.98 1.40 -8.74
C PRO A 211 -24.82 1.27 -7.72
N ARG A 212 -24.03 0.22 -7.88
CA ARG A 212 -22.78 0.00 -7.13
C ARG A 212 -21.65 0.74 -7.82
N ILE A 213 -21.27 1.90 -7.29
CA ILE A 213 -20.27 2.77 -7.90
C ILE A 213 -19.09 2.92 -6.96
N LEU A 214 -17.90 2.67 -7.48
CA LEU A 214 -16.63 2.90 -6.80
C LEU A 214 -15.89 4.06 -7.49
N HIS A 215 -15.75 5.19 -6.80
CA HIS A 215 -14.98 6.33 -7.27
C HIS A 215 -13.58 6.29 -6.68
N ILE A 216 -12.56 6.42 -7.54
CA ILE A 216 -11.17 6.50 -7.14
C ILE A 216 -10.60 7.83 -7.64
N GLY A 217 -10.13 8.64 -6.70
CA GLY A 217 -9.59 9.96 -6.98
C GLY A 217 -8.18 10.16 -6.45
N SER A 218 -7.44 11.04 -7.11
CA SER A 218 -6.17 11.56 -6.61
C SER A 218 -6.05 13.05 -6.85
N GLN A 219 -5.55 13.79 -5.86
CA GLN A 219 -5.35 15.24 -5.94
C GLN A 219 -4.25 15.68 -4.97
N ILE A 220 -3.88 16.97 -5.01
CA ILE A 220 -3.03 17.59 -3.99
C ILE A 220 -3.95 18.19 -2.93
N ASP A 221 -3.67 17.94 -1.64
CA ASP A 221 -4.39 18.55 -0.53
C ASP A 221 -3.89 20.00 -0.26
N SER A 222 -4.54 20.69 0.68
CA SER A 222 -4.17 22.05 1.07
C SER A 222 -2.78 22.19 1.73
N ALA A 223 -2.21 21.08 2.19
CA ALA A 223 -0.87 21.02 2.78
C ALA A 223 0.22 20.59 1.78
N GLY A 224 -0.15 20.36 0.49
CA GLY A 224 0.78 19.94 -0.55
C GLY A 224 1.01 18.43 -0.63
N ASN A 225 0.30 17.61 0.16
CA ASN A 225 0.42 16.17 0.11
C ASN A 225 -0.39 15.57 -1.05
N VAL A 226 0.03 14.40 -1.52
CA VAL A 226 -0.78 13.59 -2.42
C VAL A 226 -1.92 12.97 -1.63
N LEU A 227 -3.16 13.32 -1.96
CA LEU A 227 -4.38 12.79 -1.39
C LEU A 227 -4.99 11.79 -2.36
N VAL A 228 -5.23 10.56 -1.88
CA VAL A 228 -5.99 9.53 -2.60
C VAL A 228 -7.31 9.30 -1.89
N SER A 229 -8.39 9.18 -2.68
CA SER A 229 -9.74 8.87 -2.19
C SER A 229 -10.29 7.62 -2.87
N VAL A 230 -10.92 6.75 -2.08
CA VAL A 230 -11.68 5.58 -2.55
C VAL A 230 -13.06 5.67 -1.92
N ARG A 231 -14.06 6.04 -2.75
CA ARG A 231 -15.44 6.23 -2.31
C ARG A 231 -16.34 5.14 -2.90
N ASP A 232 -17.07 4.48 -2.04
CA ASP A 232 -18.10 3.52 -2.41
C ASP A 232 -19.52 4.10 -2.28
N SER A 233 -20.48 3.47 -2.94
CA SER A 233 -21.93 3.73 -2.79
C SER A 233 -22.61 2.68 -1.89
N GLY A 234 -21.87 2.09 -0.96
CA GLY A 234 -22.30 1.00 -0.09
C GLY A 234 -23.22 1.43 1.06
N THR A 235 -23.26 0.62 2.09
CA THR A 235 -24.10 0.84 3.29
C THR A 235 -23.58 1.95 4.19
N GLY A 236 -22.33 2.40 3.98
CA GLY A 236 -21.70 3.38 4.85
C GLY A 236 -21.16 2.77 6.16
N ILE A 237 -20.62 3.64 7.01
CA ILE A 237 -20.08 3.29 8.33
C ILE A 237 -20.87 4.06 9.39
N ASP A 238 -21.37 3.34 10.39
CA ASP A 238 -22.02 3.96 11.55
C ASP A 238 -21.03 4.88 12.28
N GLU A 239 -21.50 6.05 12.69
CA GLU A 239 -20.70 7.03 13.39
C GLU A 239 -20.10 6.49 14.69
N ALA A 240 -20.85 5.65 15.40
CA ALA A 240 -20.43 5.03 16.66
C ALA A 240 -19.20 4.12 16.53
N ILE A 241 -18.96 3.53 15.35
CA ILE A 241 -17.85 2.59 15.13
C ILE A 241 -16.73 3.18 14.26
N ARG A 242 -16.88 4.42 13.75
CA ARG A 242 -15.94 5.05 12.79
C ARG A 242 -14.49 5.03 13.25
N ASP A 243 -14.22 5.35 14.50
CA ASP A 243 -12.86 5.32 15.05
C ASP A 243 -12.37 3.90 15.35
N SER A 244 -13.29 2.96 15.51
CA SER A 244 -12.98 1.57 15.84
C SER A 244 -12.65 0.72 14.61
N ILE A 245 -13.08 1.10 13.39
CA ILE A 245 -12.81 0.33 12.16
C ILE A 245 -11.32 0.18 11.84
N PHE A 246 -10.48 1.06 12.39
CA PHE A 246 -9.02 1.02 12.22
C PHE A 246 -8.29 0.28 13.36
N LYS A 247 -9.01 -0.22 14.37
CA LYS A 247 -8.41 -1.03 15.43
C LYS A 247 -8.14 -2.45 14.91
N PRO A 248 -7.02 -3.08 15.30
CA PRO A 248 -6.76 -4.47 14.95
C PRO A 248 -7.90 -5.39 15.39
N LEU A 249 -8.22 -6.40 14.58
CA LEU A 249 -9.25 -7.41 14.82
C LEU A 249 -10.69 -6.86 14.89
N PHE A 250 -10.92 -5.59 14.58
CA PHE A 250 -12.28 -5.05 14.48
C PHE A 250 -12.87 -5.39 13.11
N THR A 251 -13.99 -6.10 13.09
CA THR A 251 -14.71 -6.46 11.87
C THR A 251 -16.21 -6.49 12.10
N THR A 252 -16.96 -6.04 11.11
CA THR A 252 -18.42 -6.21 11.01
C THR A 252 -18.81 -7.35 10.08
N LYS A 253 -17.81 -8.02 9.44
CA LYS A 253 -18.00 -9.11 8.49
C LYS A 253 -17.89 -10.46 9.20
N SER A 254 -18.72 -11.43 8.82
CA SER A 254 -18.71 -12.79 9.39
C SER A 254 -17.43 -13.60 9.05
N THR A 255 -16.75 -13.26 7.94
CA THR A 255 -15.57 -13.99 7.44
C THR A 255 -14.29 -13.17 7.45
N GLY A 256 -14.32 -11.91 7.88
CA GLY A 256 -13.16 -11.02 7.88
C GLY A 256 -12.38 -11.08 9.19
N MET A 257 -11.04 -11.15 9.14
CA MET A 257 -10.17 -11.10 10.33
C MET A 257 -10.06 -9.70 10.96
N GLY A 258 -10.66 -8.65 10.38
CA GLY A 258 -10.62 -7.29 10.92
C GLY A 258 -9.24 -6.62 10.92
N MET A 259 -8.30 -7.09 10.09
CA MET A 259 -6.93 -6.58 10.06
C MET A 259 -6.63 -5.63 8.88
N GLY A 260 -7.45 -5.64 7.83
CA GLY A 260 -7.16 -4.90 6.58
C GLY A 260 -6.97 -3.40 6.80
N LEU A 261 -7.91 -2.73 7.47
CA LEU A 261 -7.86 -1.28 7.69
C LEU A 261 -6.78 -0.87 8.71
N SER A 262 -6.51 -1.68 9.73
CA SER A 262 -5.42 -1.40 10.67
C SER A 262 -4.04 -1.48 10.00
N ILE A 263 -3.86 -2.43 9.08
CA ILE A 263 -2.65 -2.54 8.27
C ILE A 263 -2.53 -1.37 7.29
N CYS A 264 -3.64 -0.97 6.63
CA CYS A 264 -3.64 0.22 5.79
C CYS A 264 -3.19 1.46 6.57
N ARG A 265 -3.70 1.64 7.80
CA ARG A 265 -3.29 2.75 8.67
C ARG A 265 -1.79 2.68 8.99
N SER A 266 -1.27 1.53 9.42
CA SER A 266 0.15 1.37 9.73
C SER A 266 1.06 1.64 8.52
N ILE A 267 0.68 1.18 7.33
CA ILE A 267 1.42 1.45 6.09
C ILE A 267 1.43 2.96 5.80
N VAL A 268 0.27 3.61 5.82
CA VAL A 268 0.16 5.04 5.51
C VAL A 268 0.91 5.89 6.53
N GLU A 269 0.84 5.56 7.82
CA GLU A 269 1.59 6.25 8.89
C GLU A 269 3.11 6.05 8.74
N ALA A 270 3.56 4.86 8.34
CA ALA A 270 4.97 4.59 8.04
C ALA A 270 5.49 5.42 6.84
N HIS A 271 4.59 5.81 5.92
CA HIS A 271 4.88 6.72 4.82
C HIS A 271 4.72 8.22 5.20
N GLY A 272 4.55 8.53 6.49
CA GLY A 272 4.37 9.90 6.97
C GLY A 272 3.01 10.52 6.65
N GLY A 273 2.05 9.71 6.20
CA GLY A 273 0.71 10.13 5.83
C GLY A 273 -0.33 9.89 6.92
N LYS A 274 -1.61 10.10 6.55
CA LYS A 274 -2.78 9.87 7.43
C LYS A 274 -3.87 9.15 6.65
N LEU A 275 -4.54 8.17 7.27
CA LEU A 275 -5.70 7.46 6.73
C LEU A 275 -6.93 7.74 7.58
N TRP A 276 -8.06 8.10 6.95
CA TRP A 276 -9.35 8.31 7.61
C TRP A 276 -10.52 7.93 6.72
N ALA A 277 -11.72 7.88 7.30
CA ALA A 277 -12.96 7.62 6.61
C ALA A 277 -13.97 8.72 6.91
N THR A 278 -14.74 9.13 5.90
CA THR A 278 -15.86 10.07 6.03
C THR A 278 -17.11 9.47 5.37
N PRO A 279 -18.31 9.82 5.86
CA PRO A 279 -19.54 9.45 5.15
C PRO A 279 -19.53 10.03 3.73
N ALA A 280 -19.90 9.24 2.75
CA ALA A 280 -20.15 9.72 1.40
C ALA A 280 -21.61 10.17 1.25
N SER A 281 -21.84 11.23 0.47
CA SER A 281 -23.18 11.71 0.17
C SER A 281 -23.55 11.29 -1.25
N PRO A 282 -24.76 10.77 -1.49
CA PRO A 282 -25.83 10.51 -0.52
C PRO A 282 -25.69 9.19 0.25
N TYR A 283 -24.78 8.29 -0.13
CA TYR A 283 -24.60 6.96 0.47
C TYR A 283 -23.12 6.54 0.46
N GLY A 284 -22.77 5.58 1.33
CA GLY A 284 -21.47 4.90 1.33
C GLY A 284 -20.40 5.56 2.20
N THR A 285 -19.17 5.20 1.94
CA THR A 285 -17.98 5.66 2.65
C THR A 285 -16.96 6.23 1.68
N ASP A 286 -16.28 7.29 2.11
CA ASP A 286 -15.13 7.85 1.41
C ASP A 286 -13.88 7.66 2.28
N PHE A 287 -13.10 6.64 1.96
CA PHE A 287 -11.77 6.43 2.54
C PHE A 287 -10.77 7.34 1.86
N ARG A 288 -9.99 8.05 2.67
CA ARG A 288 -8.98 8.97 2.18
C ARG A 288 -7.65 8.73 2.89
N PHE A 289 -6.57 8.81 2.13
CA PHE A 289 -5.24 8.83 2.73
C PHE A 289 -4.34 9.86 2.04
N THR A 290 -3.37 10.37 2.80
CA THR A 290 -2.34 11.29 2.29
C THR A 290 -0.97 10.63 2.32
N ILE A 291 -0.11 11.04 1.38
CA ILE A 291 1.32 10.71 1.37
C ILE A 291 2.07 12.02 1.09
N PRO A 292 3.11 12.36 1.90
CA PRO A 292 3.94 13.53 1.63
C PRO A 292 4.66 13.40 0.29
N PRO A 293 4.89 14.52 -0.43
CA PRO A 293 5.74 14.52 -1.62
C PRO A 293 7.21 14.21 -1.25
N ALA A 294 7.97 13.69 -2.20
CA ALA A 294 9.37 13.28 -1.99
C ALA A 294 10.26 14.40 -1.43
N GLU A 295 10.09 15.64 -1.88
CA GLU A 295 10.88 16.81 -1.42
C GLU A 295 10.65 17.17 0.05
N THR A 296 9.45 16.93 0.59
CA THR A 296 9.12 17.24 1.99
C THR A 296 9.73 16.22 2.97
N THR A 297 9.96 14.98 2.52
CA THR A 297 10.52 13.91 3.36
C THR A 297 12.03 14.08 3.57
N ALA A 298 12.77 14.58 2.58
CA ALA A 298 14.21 14.84 2.67
C ALA A 298 14.57 15.95 3.70
N ALA A 299 13.65 16.91 3.94
CA ALA A 299 13.87 18.00 4.90
C ALA A 299 13.68 17.60 6.37
N ARG A 300 13.11 16.41 6.66
CA ARG A 300 12.89 15.90 8.03
C ARG A 300 13.93 14.90 8.51
N ALA A 301 14.83 14.44 7.64
CA ALA A 301 15.89 13.48 7.94
C ALA A 301 17.27 14.13 8.14
N GLY A 302 17.36 15.50 8.15
CA GLY A 302 18.57 16.28 8.39
C GLY A 302 18.71 16.73 9.86
#